data_f54c1333fa9ddf8f776433aa6f0f5422
#
_entry.id   f54c1333fa9ddf8f776433aa6f0f5422
#
_cell.length_a   1.000
_cell.length_b   1.000
_cell.length_c   1.000
_cell.angle_alpha   90.00
_cell.angle_beta   90.00
_cell.angle_gamma   90.00
#
_symmetry.space_group_name_H-M   'P 1'
#
loop_
_entity.id
_entity.type
_entity.pdbx_description
1 polymer ?
#
loop_
_entity_poly.entity_id
_entity_poly.type
_entity_poly.pdbx_seq_one_letter_code
_entity_poly.pdbx_strand_id
1 'polypeptide(L)'
;VPKFDDSMIAIASALILFIIPSSKKNESLMKWKDAVTIPWGILILFGGGLSIAKAFQKTELDNWIGIQLEIISFSNTIIVLLIIIAAVNFLTEITSNMATTAMLLPVMIPVAELLNIHPFLLLVSTTLAASCAFMLPVATPPNAVVFGSKMLKISDMFRAGILINIFSIILILLMVYYGLPSIWQL
;
A
#
# COMPACT_ATOMS: atom_id res chain seq x y z
N VAL A 1 25.13 -26.71 3.86
CA VAL A 1 23.74 -27.09 3.59
C VAL A 1 23.15 -25.98 2.72
N PRO A 2 22.64 -26.26 1.52
CA PRO A 2 22.01 -25.25 0.70
C PRO A 2 20.82 -24.67 1.49
N LYS A 3 20.87 -23.37 1.76
CA LYS A 3 19.75 -22.66 2.37
C LYS A 3 18.68 -22.51 1.27
N PHE A 4 17.60 -23.24 1.40
CA PHE A 4 16.43 -23.01 0.56
C PHE A 4 15.87 -21.63 0.92
N ASP A 5 15.82 -20.77 -0.08
CA ASP A 5 15.19 -19.46 0.02
C ASP A 5 13.68 -19.61 -0.22
N ASP A 6 12.87 -18.77 0.44
CA ASP A 6 11.42 -18.75 0.28
C ASP A 6 10.98 -18.64 -1.18
N SER A 7 11.74 -17.90 -1.99
CA SER A 7 11.51 -17.78 -3.45
C SER A 7 11.67 -19.11 -4.17
N MET A 8 12.67 -19.92 -3.79
CA MET A 8 12.89 -21.25 -4.38
C MET A 8 11.75 -22.19 -4.02
N ILE A 9 11.29 -22.16 -2.78
CA ILE A 9 10.15 -22.98 -2.30
C ILE A 9 8.89 -22.58 -3.05
N ALA A 10 8.61 -21.27 -3.19
CA ALA A 10 7.45 -20.76 -3.89
C ALA A 10 7.44 -21.17 -5.37
N ILE A 11 8.57 -21.01 -6.07
CA ILE A 11 8.69 -21.40 -7.49
C ILE A 11 8.54 -22.93 -7.65
N ALA A 12 9.21 -23.72 -6.80
CA ALA A 12 9.10 -25.17 -6.84
C ALA A 12 7.65 -25.62 -6.61
N SER A 13 6.97 -25.04 -5.61
CA SER A 13 5.57 -25.35 -5.33
C SER A 13 4.65 -24.98 -6.50
N ALA A 14 4.88 -23.83 -7.13
CA ALA A 14 4.12 -23.41 -8.30
C ALA A 14 4.33 -24.37 -9.48
N LEU A 15 5.57 -24.82 -9.75
CA LEU A 15 5.87 -25.78 -10.82
C LEU A 15 5.21 -27.14 -10.58
N ILE A 16 5.16 -27.60 -9.32
CA ILE A 16 4.51 -28.86 -8.96
C ILE A 16 3.01 -28.83 -9.31
N LEU A 17 2.32 -27.70 -9.18
CA LEU A 17 0.90 -27.56 -9.53
C LEU A 17 0.60 -27.84 -11.01
N PHE A 18 1.57 -27.65 -11.92
CA PHE A 18 1.45 -28.02 -13.34
C PHE A 18 1.59 -29.52 -13.59
N ILE A 19 2.18 -30.26 -12.66
CA ILE A 19 2.46 -31.70 -12.79
C ILE A 19 1.39 -32.53 -12.10
N ILE A 20 0.84 -32.06 -10.99
CA ILE A 20 -0.18 -32.80 -10.23
C ILE A 20 -1.47 -32.94 -11.05
N PRO A 21 -2.00 -34.14 -11.22
CA PRO A 21 -3.24 -34.35 -11.93
C PRO A 21 -4.45 -33.80 -11.14
N SER A 22 -5.37 -33.18 -11.85
CA SER A 22 -6.65 -32.72 -11.32
C SER A 22 -7.64 -33.91 -11.22
N SER A 23 -8.74 -33.73 -10.47
CA SER A 23 -9.86 -34.67 -10.44
C SER A 23 -10.54 -34.85 -11.82
N LYS A 24 -10.30 -33.95 -12.75
CA LYS A 24 -10.77 -34.06 -14.15
C LYS A 24 -9.75 -34.88 -14.96
N LYS A 25 -10.27 -35.85 -15.70
CA LYS A 25 -9.47 -36.77 -16.51
C LYS A 25 -8.60 -35.99 -17.52
N ASN A 26 -7.29 -36.22 -17.51
CA ASN A 26 -6.28 -35.58 -18.37
C ASN A 26 -6.08 -34.07 -18.17
N GLU A 27 -6.31 -33.54 -16.98
CA GLU A 27 -6.00 -32.14 -16.66
C GLU A 27 -5.06 -32.04 -15.46
N SER A 28 -4.15 -31.07 -15.47
CA SER A 28 -3.34 -30.70 -14.30
C SER A 28 -4.10 -29.72 -13.40
N LEU A 29 -3.68 -29.60 -12.13
CA LEU A 29 -4.29 -28.66 -11.19
C LEU A 29 -4.18 -27.21 -11.67
N MET A 30 -3.09 -26.85 -12.35
CA MET A 30 -2.87 -25.54 -12.94
C MET A 30 -2.53 -25.68 -14.42
N LYS A 31 -3.12 -24.84 -15.27
CA LYS A 31 -2.80 -24.71 -16.70
C LYS A 31 -2.07 -23.39 -16.94
N TRP A 32 -1.28 -23.32 -17.99
CA TRP A 32 -0.54 -22.10 -18.34
C TRP A 32 -1.46 -20.88 -18.53
N LYS A 33 -2.63 -21.07 -19.14
CA LYS A 33 -3.60 -20.01 -19.31
C LYS A 33 -4.09 -19.41 -17.99
N ASP A 34 -4.13 -20.21 -16.92
CA ASP A 34 -4.55 -19.75 -15.59
C ASP A 34 -3.38 -19.00 -14.93
N ALA A 35 -2.15 -19.47 -15.12
CA ALA A 35 -0.94 -18.81 -14.62
C ALA A 35 -0.70 -17.42 -15.25
N VAL A 36 -1.04 -17.21 -16.53
CA VAL A 36 -0.90 -15.90 -17.17
C VAL A 36 -1.96 -14.88 -16.77
N THR A 37 -3.01 -15.29 -16.07
CA THR A 37 -4.03 -14.36 -15.53
C THR A 37 -3.60 -13.65 -14.25
N ILE A 38 -2.41 -13.97 -13.72
CA ILE A 38 -1.82 -13.24 -12.58
C ILE A 38 -1.76 -11.75 -12.91
N PRO A 39 -2.06 -10.87 -11.95
CA PRO A 39 -2.01 -9.43 -12.14
C PRO A 39 -0.58 -8.91 -12.22
N TRP A 40 0.08 -9.17 -13.35
CA TRP A 40 1.49 -8.83 -13.61
C TRP A 40 1.82 -7.36 -13.33
N GLY A 41 0.87 -6.46 -13.59
CA GLY A 41 1.03 -5.03 -13.31
C GLY A 41 1.34 -4.75 -11.83
N ILE A 42 0.67 -5.45 -10.91
CA ILE A 42 0.90 -5.33 -9.47
C ILE A 42 2.28 -5.86 -9.09
N LEU A 43 2.67 -7.01 -9.64
CA LEU A 43 3.99 -7.61 -9.37
C LEU A 43 5.13 -6.71 -9.84
N ILE A 44 5.00 -6.15 -11.06
CA ILE A 44 6.00 -5.22 -11.62
C ILE A 44 6.05 -3.92 -10.81
N LEU A 45 4.90 -3.38 -10.41
CA LEU A 45 4.82 -2.17 -9.60
C LEU A 45 5.49 -2.37 -8.24
N PHE A 46 5.19 -3.49 -7.57
CA PHE A 46 5.80 -3.84 -6.29
C PHE A 46 7.31 -4.05 -6.41
N GLY A 47 7.75 -4.83 -7.41
CA GLY A 47 9.17 -5.04 -7.70
C GLY A 47 9.90 -3.75 -8.06
N GLY A 48 9.25 -2.85 -8.79
CA GLY A 48 9.74 -1.50 -9.08
C GLY A 48 9.92 -0.66 -7.81
N GLY A 49 8.92 -0.66 -6.91
CA GLY A 49 9.00 0.00 -5.61
C GLY A 49 10.16 -0.50 -4.75
N LEU A 50 10.33 -1.82 -4.64
CA LEU A 50 11.48 -2.42 -3.94
C LEU A 50 12.82 -2.04 -4.58
N SER A 51 12.87 -1.95 -5.91
CA SER A 51 14.09 -1.55 -6.63
C SER A 51 14.44 -0.09 -6.36
N ILE A 52 13.44 0.79 -6.28
CA ILE A 52 13.61 2.21 -5.92
C ILE A 52 14.11 2.32 -4.47
N ALA A 53 13.47 1.61 -3.52
CA ALA A 53 13.91 1.60 -2.13
C ALA A 53 15.37 1.15 -1.98
N LYS A 54 15.75 0.08 -2.70
CA LYS A 54 17.14 -0.40 -2.72
C LYS A 54 18.11 0.58 -3.39
N ALA A 55 17.65 1.33 -4.39
CA ALA A 55 18.45 2.39 -5.00
C ALA A 55 18.70 3.54 -4.02
N PHE A 56 17.73 3.95 -3.23
CA PHE A 56 17.86 4.98 -2.19
C PHE A 56 18.94 4.60 -1.18
N GLN A 57 18.90 3.36 -0.66
CA GLN A 57 19.92 2.86 0.26
C GLN A 57 21.32 2.80 -0.37
N LYS A 58 21.43 2.37 -1.64
CA LYS A 58 22.73 2.26 -2.32
C LYS A 58 23.36 3.61 -2.69
N THR A 59 22.54 4.61 -2.95
CA THR A 59 23.00 5.96 -3.35
C THR A 59 23.12 6.91 -2.14
N GLU A 60 22.80 6.42 -0.92
CA GLU A 60 22.73 7.23 0.28
C GLU A 60 21.79 8.44 0.16
N LEU A 61 20.82 8.35 -0.77
CA LEU A 61 19.83 9.39 -1.00
C LEU A 61 18.92 9.55 0.23
N ASP A 62 18.64 8.44 0.91
CA ASP A 62 17.96 8.41 2.20
C ASP A 62 18.67 9.27 3.24
N ASN A 63 19.99 9.13 3.41
CA ASN A 63 20.79 9.94 4.29
C ASN A 63 20.77 11.43 3.90
N TRP A 64 20.89 11.73 2.60
CA TRP A 64 20.82 13.11 2.11
C TRP A 64 19.46 13.76 2.38
N ILE A 65 18.37 13.05 2.13
CA ILE A 65 17.00 13.50 2.46
C ILE A 65 16.88 13.72 3.97
N GLY A 66 17.45 12.81 4.79
CA GLY A 66 17.45 12.93 6.25
C GLY A 66 18.07 14.23 6.73
N ILE A 67 19.25 14.55 6.24
CA ILE A 67 19.95 15.81 6.57
C ILE A 67 19.08 17.02 6.16
N GLN A 68 18.41 16.98 5.00
CA GLN A 68 17.53 18.07 4.58
C GLN A 68 16.28 18.18 5.48
N LEU A 69 15.76 17.05 5.96
CA LEU A 69 14.59 17.01 6.84
C LEU A 69 14.94 17.42 8.30
N GLU A 70 16.15 17.16 8.77
CA GLU A 70 16.63 17.68 10.06
C GLU A 70 16.53 19.20 10.15
N ILE A 71 16.75 19.92 9.04
CA ILE A 71 16.59 21.37 8.96
C ILE A 71 15.15 21.80 9.20
N ILE A 72 14.18 20.95 8.88
CA ILE A 72 12.74 21.23 8.99
C ILE A 72 12.17 20.82 10.37
N SER A 73 13.01 20.23 11.26
CA SER A 73 12.63 19.82 12.63
C SER A 73 11.26 19.13 12.73
N PHE A 74 11.01 18.09 11.91
CA PHE A 74 9.87 17.20 12.13
C PHE A 74 10.11 16.29 13.36
N SER A 75 10.33 16.92 14.53
CA SER A 75 10.54 16.16 15.77
C SER A 75 9.26 15.56 16.35
N ASN A 76 8.11 15.75 15.69
CA ASN A 76 6.83 15.24 16.17
C ASN A 76 6.26 14.16 15.25
N THR A 77 6.31 12.92 15.71
CA THR A 77 5.78 11.74 15.00
C THR A 77 4.31 11.92 14.57
N ILE A 78 3.50 12.64 15.35
CA ILE A 78 2.10 12.92 15.02
C ILE A 78 2.00 13.73 13.73
N ILE A 79 2.84 14.74 13.56
CA ILE A 79 2.84 15.61 12.37
C ILE A 79 3.26 14.80 11.14
N VAL A 80 4.29 13.98 11.26
CA VAL A 80 4.74 13.10 10.19
C VAL A 80 3.63 12.15 9.75
N LEU A 81 3.02 11.45 10.71
CA LEU A 81 1.90 10.55 10.44
C LEU A 81 0.74 11.27 9.79
N LEU A 82 0.37 12.46 10.30
CA LEU A 82 -0.73 13.26 9.73
C LEU A 82 -0.46 13.62 8.26
N ILE A 83 0.75 14.08 7.95
CA ILE A 83 1.13 14.45 6.58
C ILE A 83 1.06 13.23 5.65
N ILE A 84 1.63 12.10 6.07
CA ILE A 84 1.63 10.88 5.26
C ILE A 84 0.20 10.36 5.06
N ILE A 85 -0.59 10.25 6.13
CA ILE A 85 -1.98 9.80 6.07
C ILE A 85 -2.79 10.69 5.12
N ALA A 86 -2.69 12.02 5.27
CA ALA A 86 -3.40 12.96 4.42
C ALA A 86 -2.95 12.86 2.95
N ALA A 87 -1.64 12.85 2.70
CA ALA A 87 -1.10 12.76 1.34
C ALA A 87 -1.55 11.46 0.65
N VAL A 88 -1.48 10.31 1.33
CA VAL A 88 -1.90 9.03 0.78
C VAL A 88 -3.42 8.99 0.57
N ASN A 89 -4.20 9.50 1.52
CA ASN A 89 -5.66 9.55 1.43
C ASN A 89 -6.14 10.38 0.23
N PHE A 90 -5.54 11.55 -0.03
CA PHE A 90 -5.90 12.35 -1.21
C PHE A 90 -5.32 11.76 -2.50
N LEU A 91 -4.14 11.14 -2.47
CA LEU A 91 -3.57 10.49 -3.63
C LEU A 91 -4.44 9.34 -4.13
N THR A 92 -4.97 8.52 -3.22
CA THR A 92 -5.80 7.36 -3.59
C THR A 92 -7.14 7.74 -4.21
N GLU A 93 -7.61 8.97 -4.07
CA GLU A 93 -8.82 9.46 -4.76
C GLU A 93 -8.70 9.47 -6.29
N ILE A 94 -7.48 9.67 -6.80
CA ILE A 94 -7.19 9.73 -8.24
C ILE A 94 -6.42 8.52 -8.76
N THR A 95 -6.04 7.61 -7.86
CA THR A 95 -5.32 6.38 -8.18
C THR A 95 -6.06 5.17 -7.64
N SER A 96 -5.67 3.97 -8.04
CA SER A 96 -6.21 2.74 -7.44
C SER A 96 -5.64 2.51 -6.05
N ASN A 97 -6.50 2.16 -5.06
CA ASN A 97 -6.08 1.84 -3.70
C ASN A 97 -4.97 0.77 -3.68
N MET A 98 -5.12 -0.28 -4.49
CA MET A 98 -4.11 -1.34 -4.62
C MET A 98 -2.80 -0.81 -5.19
N ALA A 99 -2.85 0.00 -6.25
CA ALA A 99 -1.66 0.58 -6.85
C ALA A 99 -0.94 1.54 -5.90
N THR A 100 -1.69 2.41 -5.21
CA THR A 100 -1.16 3.33 -4.21
C THR A 100 -0.45 2.57 -3.09
N THR A 101 -1.09 1.54 -2.54
CA THR A 101 -0.52 0.71 -1.48
C THR A 101 0.74 -0.03 -1.97
N ALA A 102 0.67 -0.72 -3.11
CA ALA A 102 1.78 -1.49 -3.64
C ALA A 102 3.01 -0.63 -3.98
N MET A 103 2.78 0.61 -4.43
CA MET A 103 3.85 1.56 -4.75
C MET A 103 4.49 2.14 -3.49
N LEU A 104 3.68 2.53 -2.50
CA LEU A 104 4.16 3.27 -1.35
C LEU A 104 4.74 2.38 -0.24
N LEU A 105 4.19 1.18 0.00
CA LEU A 105 4.67 0.32 1.08
C LEU A 105 6.18 0.06 1.06
N PRO A 106 6.81 -0.30 -0.08
CA PRO A 106 8.27 -0.51 -0.09
C PRO A 106 9.06 0.76 0.22
N VAL A 107 8.52 1.93 -0.09
CA VAL A 107 9.16 3.22 0.16
C VAL A 107 9.02 3.65 1.62
N MET A 108 7.94 3.23 2.31
CA MET A 108 7.70 3.61 3.70
C MET A 108 8.72 3.01 4.70
N ILE A 109 9.35 1.87 4.36
CA ILE A 109 10.34 1.24 5.23
C ILE A 109 11.58 2.13 5.39
N PRO A 110 12.31 2.49 4.32
CA PRO A 110 13.46 3.38 4.44
C PRO A 110 13.07 4.77 4.97
N VAL A 111 11.88 5.28 4.66
CA VAL A 111 11.38 6.55 5.22
C VAL A 111 11.19 6.45 6.74
N ALA A 112 10.70 5.33 7.24
CA ALA A 112 10.53 5.11 8.67
C ALA A 112 11.89 5.07 9.40
N GLU A 113 12.86 4.37 8.84
CA GLU A 113 14.23 4.29 9.36
C GLU A 113 14.86 5.69 9.43
N LEU A 114 14.73 6.47 8.35
CA LEU A 114 15.23 7.83 8.25
C LEU A 114 14.65 8.75 9.33
N LEU A 115 13.36 8.65 9.60
CA LEU A 115 12.64 9.48 10.55
C LEU A 115 12.71 8.94 11.99
N ASN A 116 13.42 7.83 12.24
CA ASN A 116 13.47 7.12 13.51
C ASN A 116 12.06 6.78 14.06
N ILE A 117 11.15 6.40 13.15
CA ILE A 117 9.78 5.97 13.46
C ILE A 117 9.70 4.46 13.22
N HIS A 118 8.98 3.75 14.11
CA HIS A 118 8.81 2.32 13.90
C HIS A 118 8.10 2.04 12.56
N PRO A 119 8.67 1.18 11.67
CA PRO A 119 8.14 0.98 10.31
C PRO A 119 6.66 0.63 10.24
N PHE A 120 6.15 -0.17 11.18
CA PHE A 120 4.74 -0.54 11.20
C PHE A 120 3.79 0.65 11.34
N LEU A 121 4.19 1.75 11.99
CA LEU A 121 3.35 2.94 12.07
C LEU A 121 3.13 3.54 10.68
N LEU A 122 4.15 3.60 9.83
CA LEU A 122 4.04 4.10 8.46
C LEU A 122 3.36 3.11 7.52
N LEU A 123 3.66 1.81 7.64
CA LEU A 123 3.07 0.78 6.79
C LEU A 123 1.55 0.67 7.01
N VAL A 124 1.12 0.62 8.27
CA VAL A 124 -0.31 0.52 8.61
C VAL A 124 -1.05 1.79 8.26
N SER A 125 -0.49 2.97 8.58
CA SER A 125 -1.12 4.24 8.22
C SER A 125 -1.28 4.40 6.71
N THR A 126 -0.27 4.05 5.92
CA THR A 126 -0.32 4.07 4.46
C THR A 126 -1.40 3.13 3.90
N THR A 127 -1.47 1.91 4.41
CA THR A 127 -2.45 0.91 3.95
C THR A 127 -3.89 1.32 4.27
N LEU A 128 -4.12 1.82 5.48
CA LEU A 128 -5.44 2.28 5.90
C LEU A 128 -5.85 3.55 5.13
N ALA A 129 -4.95 4.52 5.01
CA ALA A 129 -5.21 5.75 4.28
C ALA A 129 -5.49 5.49 2.79
N ALA A 130 -4.74 4.60 2.15
CA ALA A 130 -4.96 4.21 0.77
C ALA A 130 -6.31 3.51 0.53
N SER A 131 -6.91 2.95 1.57
CA SER A 131 -8.22 2.29 1.50
C SER A 131 -9.40 3.25 1.70
N CYS A 132 -9.15 4.49 2.14
CA CYS A 132 -10.16 5.50 2.44
C CYS A 132 -10.27 6.51 1.31
N ALA A 133 -11.08 6.20 0.30
CA ALA A 133 -11.32 7.06 -0.86
C ALA A 133 -12.83 7.24 -1.08
N PHE A 134 -13.37 8.40 -0.70
CA PHE A 134 -14.82 8.64 -0.64
C PHE A 134 -15.29 9.84 -1.47
N MET A 135 -14.37 10.62 -2.06
CA MET A 135 -14.71 11.89 -2.73
C MET A 135 -15.11 11.71 -4.19
N LEU A 136 -14.42 10.84 -4.93
CA LEU A 136 -14.58 10.77 -6.38
C LEU A 136 -15.21 9.45 -6.85
N PRO A 137 -16.06 9.49 -7.90
CA PRO A 137 -16.64 8.27 -8.47
C PRO A 137 -15.59 7.29 -9.01
N VAL A 138 -14.47 7.81 -9.48
CA VAL A 138 -13.39 7.00 -10.09
C VAL A 138 -12.52 6.31 -9.04
N ALA A 139 -12.57 6.77 -7.79
CA ALA A 139 -11.66 6.29 -6.74
C ALA A 139 -11.87 4.82 -6.41
N THR A 140 -13.12 4.36 -6.33
CA THR A 140 -13.44 2.95 -6.02
C THR A 140 -14.65 2.44 -6.80
N PRO A 141 -14.74 1.11 -7.05
CA PRO A 141 -15.92 0.52 -7.68
C PRO A 141 -17.25 0.83 -6.95
N PRO A 142 -17.34 0.78 -5.61
CA PRO A 142 -18.56 1.20 -4.90
C PRO A 142 -18.96 2.65 -5.19
N ASN A 143 -17.99 3.57 -5.24
CA ASN A 143 -18.25 4.97 -5.57
C ASN A 143 -18.82 5.11 -6.98
N ALA A 144 -18.28 4.37 -7.94
CA ALA A 144 -18.77 4.35 -9.32
C ALA A 144 -20.21 3.81 -9.42
N VAL A 145 -20.55 2.77 -8.66
CA VAL A 145 -21.91 2.20 -8.61
C VAL A 145 -22.90 3.21 -8.05
N VAL A 146 -22.56 3.86 -6.92
CA VAL A 146 -23.42 4.87 -6.30
C VAL A 146 -23.64 6.06 -7.24
N PHE A 147 -22.58 6.54 -7.88
CA PHE A 147 -22.66 7.62 -8.87
C PHE A 147 -23.46 7.20 -10.12
N GLY A 148 -23.33 5.94 -10.56
CA GLY A 148 -24.06 5.36 -11.69
C GLY A 148 -25.57 5.32 -11.50
N SER A 149 -26.08 5.45 -10.27
CA SER A 149 -27.51 5.57 -9.97
C SER A 149 -28.16 6.84 -10.58
N LYS A 150 -27.34 7.83 -10.98
CA LYS A 150 -27.75 9.15 -11.50
C LYS A 150 -28.53 10.01 -10.49
N MET A 151 -28.59 9.60 -9.23
CA MET A 151 -29.28 10.34 -8.15
C MET A 151 -28.36 11.41 -7.53
N LEU A 152 -27.04 11.33 -7.73
CA LEU A 152 -26.05 12.21 -7.14
C LEU A 152 -25.28 12.96 -8.22
N LYS A 153 -24.93 14.21 -7.92
CA LYS A 153 -23.97 14.99 -8.71
C LYS A 153 -22.56 14.77 -8.13
N ILE A 154 -21.54 14.97 -8.95
CA ILE A 154 -20.13 14.90 -8.51
C ILE A 154 -19.87 15.87 -7.34
N SER A 155 -20.48 17.07 -7.36
CA SER A 155 -20.37 18.05 -6.29
C SER A 155 -20.91 17.55 -4.94
N ASP A 156 -21.97 16.74 -4.97
CA ASP A 156 -22.61 16.24 -3.74
C ASP A 156 -21.73 15.15 -3.14
N MET A 157 -21.21 14.27 -3.99
CA MET A 157 -20.28 13.22 -3.62
C MET A 157 -18.98 13.80 -3.06
N PHE A 158 -18.42 14.82 -3.73
CA PHE A 158 -17.22 15.51 -3.28
C PHE A 158 -17.39 16.14 -1.89
N ARG A 159 -18.50 16.88 -1.67
CA ARG A 159 -18.77 17.53 -0.39
C ARG A 159 -18.95 16.55 0.76
N ALA A 160 -19.66 15.48 0.54
CA ALA A 160 -19.83 14.43 1.54
C ALA A 160 -18.52 13.67 1.77
N GLY A 161 -17.84 13.31 0.69
CA GLY A 161 -16.61 12.53 0.71
C GLY A 161 -15.47 13.25 1.42
N ILE A 162 -15.28 14.57 1.23
CA ILE A 162 -14.22 15.31 1.91
C ILE A 162 -14.37 15.30 3.44
N LEU A 163 -15.61 15.36 3.94
CA LEU A 163 -15.86 15.26 5.37
C LEU A 163 -15.50 13.87 5.90
N ILE A 164 -15.85 12.83 5.15
CA ILE A 164 -15.52 11.45 5.50
C ILE A 164 -14.01 11.22 5.44
N ASN A 165 -13.32 11.78 4.44
CA ASN A 165 -11.87 11.71 4.33
C ASN A 165 -11.17 12.39 5.52
N ILE A 166 -11.59 13.59 5.89
CA ILE A 166 -11.05 14.30 7.07
C ILE A 166 -11.29 13.49 8.34
N PHE A 167 -12.48 12.93 8.51
CA PHE A 167 -12.79 12.09 9.65
C PHE A 167 -11.92 10.82 9.67
N SER A 168 -11.76 10.15 8.52
CA SER A 168 -10.91 8.96 8.42
C SER A 168 -9.44 9.26 8.68
N ILE A 169 -8.92 10.41 8.21
CA ILE A 169 -7.54 10.86 8.50
C ILE A 169 -7.33 10.98 10.00
N ILE A 170 -8.25 11.63 10.70
CA ILE A 170 -8.17 11.81 12.17
C ILE A 170 -8.27 10.46 12.88
N LEU A 171 -9.21 9.61 12.46
CA LEU A 171 -9.41 8.29 13.05
C LEU A 171 -8.18 7.39 12.87
N ILE A 172 -7.61 7.34 11.65
CA ILE A 172 -6.40 6.57 11.36
C ILE A 172 -5.23 7.09 12.20
N LEU A 173 -5.06 8.42 12.27
CA LEU A 173 -3.99 9.02 13.06
C LEU A 173 -4.08 8.60 14.53
N LEU A 174 -5.27 8.70 15.13
CA LEU A 174 -5.47 8.32 16.54
C LEU A 174 -5.26 6.81 16.75
N MET A 175 -5.79 5.99 15.85
CA MET A 175 -5.62 4.53 15.92
C MET A 175 -4.15 4.14 15.78
N VAL A 176 -3.44 4.71 14.83
CA VAL A 176 -2.03 4.37 14.57
C VAL A 176 -1.13 4.88 15.70
N TYR A 177 -1.35 6.11 16.16
CA TYR A 177 -0.49 6.72 17.17
C TYR A 177 -0.70 6.15 18.58
N TYR A 178 -1.95 5.90 18.99
CA TYR A 178 -2.28 5.41 20.33
C TYR A 178 -2.59 3.91 20.36
N GLY A 179 -3.27 3.40 19.34
CA GLY A 179 -3.76 2.02 19.32
C GLY A 179 -2.67 1.01 18.98
N LEU A 180 -1.90 1.24 17.92
CA LEU A 180 -0.88 0.27 17.49
C LEU A 180 0.21 0.01 18.53
N PRO A 181 0.79 1.02 19.19
CA PRO A 181 1.77 0.77 20.24
C PRO A 181 1.22 -0.05 21.40
N SER A 182 -0.07 0.15 21.75
CA SER A 182 -0.72 -0.61 22.82
C SER A 182 -0.96 -2.07 22.45
N ILE A 183 -1.26 -2.37 21.17
CA ILE A 183 -1.57 -3.72 20.70
C ILE A 183 -0.31 -4.53 20.41
N TRP A 184 0.69 -3.91 19.82
CA TRP A 184 1.89 -4.58 19.32
C TRP A 184 3.13 -4.33 20.16
N GLN A 185 3.02 -3.61 21.27
CA GLN A 185 4.12 -3.27 22.19
C GLN A 185 5.32 -2.62 21.46
N LEU A 186 5.00 -1.68 20.55
CA LEU A 186 5.97 -0.95 19.74
C LEU A 186 6.62 0.21 20.52
#